data_3f1844daaa8c21441de655dbeee07aec
#
_entry.id   3f1844daaa8c21441de655dbeee07aec
#
_cell.length_a   1.000
_cell.length_b   1.000
_cell.length_c   1.000
_cell.angle_alpha   90.00
_cell.angle_beta   90.00
_cell.angle_gamma   90.00
#
_symmetry.space_group_name_H-M   'P 1'
#
loop_
_entity.id
_entity.type
_entity.pdbx_description
1 polymer ?
#
loop_
_entity_poly.entity_id
_entity_poly.type
_entity_poly.pdbx_seq_one_letter_code
_entity_poly.pdbx_strand_id
1 'polypeptide(L)'
;LGRVDHEVELALIIGKKARRVSEENALSHVSGVAVFNDVTARDMQAAARNAGQPWALSKGLDTFAPMSAPVPLSSIKDLQGLTLELRVNGELRQQGCASDMLFPAERLIAYISSYMTLEEGDIIATGTPEGVSGLNDGDLVEAMIPGVGRVANRVRRA
;
A
#
# COMPACT_ATOMS: atom_id res chain seq x y z
N LEU A 1 -20.67 4.57 -5.59
CA LEU A 1 -19.26 4.98 -5.82
C LEU A 1 -18.77 4.74 -7.26
N GLY A 2 -19.55 4.17 -8.15
CA GLY A 2 -19.07 3.76 -9.45
C GLY A 2 -18.06 2.60 -9.37
N ARG A 3 -16.97 2.66 -10.17
CA ARG A 3 -15.92 1.63 -10.18
C ARG A 3 -15.01 1.77 -8.96
N VAL A 4 -14.83 0.66 -8.26
CA VAL A 4 -13.88 0.52 -7.13
C VAL A 4 -12.86 -0.55 -7.51
N ASP A 5 -11.57 -0.25 -7.39
CA ASP A 5 -10.48 -1.15 -7.74
C ASP A 5 -9.68 -1.56 -6.50
N HIS A 6 -9.04 -2.73 -6.59
CA HIS A 6 -8.05 -3.21 -5.64
C HIS A 6 -6.64 -2.77 -6.06
N GLU A 7 -5.75 -2.54 -5.10
CA GLU A 7 -4.34 -2.20 -5.29
C GLU A 7 -3.52 -2.79 -4.14
N VAL A 8 -2.95 -4.01 -4.32
CA VAL A 8 -2.08 -4.61 -3.29
C VAL A 8 -0.77 -3.87 -3.21
N GLU A 9 -0.34 -3.55 -1.99
CA GLU A 9 0.88 -2.79 -1.73
C GLU A 9 1.63 -3.33 -0.52
N LEU A 10 2.93 -3.09 -0.48
CA LEU A 10 3.71 -3.13 0.74
C LEU A 10 3.47 -1.83 1.51
N ALA A 11 3.14 -1.91 2.78
CA ALA A 11 3.10 -0.74 3.66
C ALA A 11 4.33 -0.72 4.56
N LEU A 12 4.95 0.46 4.71
CA LEU A 12 6.03 0.72 5.67
C LEU A 12 5.43 1.47 6.85
N ILE A 13 5.68 1.00 8.07
CA ILE A 13 5.22 1.66 9.30
C ILE A 13 6.38 2.42 9.92
N ILE A 14 6.23 3.73 10.06
CA ILE A 14 7.23 4.57 10.69
C ILE A 14 7.23 4.32 12.20
N GLY A 15 8.37 3.98 12.74
CA GLY A 15 8.55 3.70 14.16
C GLY A 15 9.43 4.72 14.89
N LYS A 16 10.00 5.67 14.16
CA LYS A 16 10.82 6.75 14.69
C LYS A 16 10.67 7.96 13.82
N LYS A 17 10.45 9.12 14.43
CA LYS A 17 10.32 10.40 13.74
C LYS A 17 11.43 10.59 12.69
N ALA A 18 11.04 10.91 11.46
CA ALA A 18 11.95 11.12 10.33
C ALA A 18 11.74 12.49 9.69
N ARG A 19 12.79 13.30 9.64
CA ARG A 19 12.79 14.61 9.00
C ARG A 19 14.12 14.85 8.32
N ARG A 20 14.11 15.00 6.99
CA ARG A 20 15.30 15.20 6.15
C ARG A 20 16.34 14.08 6.34
N VAL A 21 15.88 12.84 6.36
CA VAL A 21 16.75 11.67 6.47
C VAL A 21 17.36 11.32 5.12
N SER A 22 18.60 10.80 5.14
CA SER A 22 19.25 10.27 3.95
C SER A 22 18.70 8.86 3.61
N GLU A 23 18.83 8.44 2.35
CA GLU A 23 18.45 7.08 1.92
C GLU A 23 19.15 6.01 2.78
N GLU A 24 20.43 6.20 3.10
CA GLU A 24 21.23 5.28 3.92
C GLU A 24 20.66 5.05 5.32
N ASN A 25 20.01 6.08 5.89
CA ASN A 25 19.45 6.02 7.24
C ASN A 25 17.93 5.76 7.26
N ALA A 26 17.28 5.76 6.11
CA ALA A 26 15.82 5.76 6.00
C ALA A 26 15.17 4.56 6.68
N LEU A 27 15.65 3.34 6.44
CA LEU A 27 15.08 2.13 7.04
C LEU A 27 15.24 2.05 8.56
N SER A 28 16.18 2.80 9.16
CA SER A 28 16.31 2.87 10.62
C SER A 28 15.14 3.59 11.29
N HIS A 29 14.27 4.23 10.52
CA HIS A 29 13.04 4.89 10.98
C HIS A 29 11.79 4.03 10.80
N VAL A 30 11.91 2.84 10.18
CA VAL A 30 10.80 1.91 9.96
C VAL A 30 10.76 0.88 11.07
N SER A 31 9.62 0.75 11.76
CA SER A 31 9.41 -0.27 12.79
C SER A 31 8.95 -1.60 12.21
N GLY A 32 8.19 -1.57 11.13
CA GLY A 32 7.61 -2.77 10.55
C GLY A 32 7.04 -2.58 9.16
N VAL A 33 6.57 -3.68 8.61
CA VAL A 33 5.91 -3.73 7.30
C VAL A 33 4.60 -4.50 7.40
N ALA A 34 3.66 -4.20 6.51
CA ALA A 34 2.36 -4.85 6.46
C ALA A 34 1.90 -5.06 5.01
N VAL A 35 0.94 -5.96 4.84
CA VAL A 35 0.16 -6.06 3.59
C VAL A 35 -0.90 -4.97 3.62
N PHE A 36 -1.02 -4.25 2.53
CA PHE A 36 -1.97 -3.16 2.37
C PHE A 36 -2.74 -3.31 1.05
N ASN A 37 -4.00 -2.94 1.05
CA ASN A 37 -4.79 -2.86 -0.18
C ASN A 37 -5.32 -1.43 -0.31
N ASP A 38 -4.70 -0.63 -1.18
CA ASP A 38 -5.07 0.76 -1.44
C ASP A 38 -6.34 0.82 -2.32
N VAL A 39 -7.46 0.43 -1.71
CA VAL A 39 -8.76 0.41 -2.39
C VAL A 39 -9.08 1.79 -2.95
N THR A 40 -9.48 1.84 -4.21
CA THR A 40 -9.57 3.10 -4.95
C THR A 40 -10.93 3.26 -5.60
N ALA A 41 -11.66 4.35 -5.28
CA ALA A 41 -12.82 4.79 -6.02
C ALA A 41 -12.37 5.42 -7.36
N ARG A 42 -12.26 4.58 -8.40
CA ARG A 42 -11.57 4.92 -9.64
C ARG A 42 -12.21 6.08 -10.40
N ASP A 43 -13.53 6.15 -10.43
CA ASP A 43 -14.24 7.24 -11.11
C ASP A 43 -14.02 8.58 -10.40
N MET A 44 -13.98 8.57 -9.06
CA MET A 44 -13.67 9.77 -8.26
C MET A 44 -12.21 10.20 -8.49
N GLN A 45 -11.27 9.24 -8.56
CA GLN A 45 -9.87 9.54 -8.84
C GLN A 45 -9.72 10.17 -10.23
N ALA A 46 -10.38 9.60 -11.25
CA ALA A 46 -10.35 10.13 -12.60
C ALA A 46 -10.92 11.56 -12.68
N ALA A 47 -12.03 11.82 -12.00
CA ALA A 47 -12.62 13.15 -11.91
C ALA A 47 -11.68 14.16 -11.23
N ALA A 48 -11.09 13.80 -10.11
CA ALA A 48 -10.11 14.64 -9.39
C ALA A 48 -8.88 14.92 -10.25
N ARG A 49 -8.33 13.90 -10.92
CA ARG A 49 -7.19 14.04 -11.82
C ARG A 49 -7.48 15.01 -12.96
N ASN A 50 -8.64 14.89 -13.62
CA ASN A 50 -9.03 15.76 -14.72
C ASN A 50 -9.23 17.21 -14.27
N ALA A 51 -9.64 17.42 -13.02
CA ALA A 51 -9.82 18.74 -12.41
C ALA A 51 -8.54 19.30 -11.75
N GLY A 52 -7.40 18.57 -11.77
CA GLY A 52 -6.17 18.97 -11.08
C GLY A 52 -6.32 18.99 -9.56
N GLN A 53 -7.22 18.19 -9.00
CA GLN A 53 -7.51 18.12 -7.56
C GLN A 53 -6.78 16.95 -6.88
N PRO A 54 -6.55 17.00 -5.55
CA PRO A 54 -5.99 15.91 -4.79
C PRO A 54 -6.87 14.64 -4.83
N TRP A 55 -6.23 13.48 -4.78
CA TRP A 55 -6.91 12.17 -4.82
C TRP A 55 -7.41 11.68 -3.45
N ALA A 56 -7.24 12.44 -2.39
CA ALA A 56 -7.51 12.02 -1.02
C ALA A 56 -8.93 11.42 -0.85
N LEU A 57 -9.96 12.04 -1.46
CA LEU A 57 -11.33 11.52 -1.38
C LEU A 57 -11.51 10.16 -2.06
N SER A 58 -10.72 9.84 -3.08
CA SER A 58 -10.84 8.56 -3.78
C SER A 58 -10.17 7.39 -3.05
N LYS A 59 -9.35 7.68 -2.07
CA LYS A 59 -8.55 6.72 -1.27
C LYS A 59 -8.99 6.67 0.20
N GLY A 60 -9.41 7.80 0.77
CA GLY A 60 -9.71 7.96 2.19
C GLY A 60 -11.17 7.72 2.58
N LEU A 61 -11.91 6.90 1.83
CA LEU A 61 -13.27 6.52 2.18
C LEU A 61 -13.28 5.49 3.32
N ASP A 62 -14.37 5.47 4.09
CA ASP A 62 -14.57 4.47 5.14
C ASP A 62 -14.39 3.06 4.58
N THR A 63 -13.68 2.21 5.33
CA THR A 63 -13.34 0.82 4.98
C THR A 63 -12.35 0.63 3.82
N PHE A 64 -11.91 1.69 3.17
CA PHE A 64 -10.78 1.65 2.25
C PHE A 64 -9.46 1.51 3.06
N ALA A 65 -8.37 1.07 2.41
CA ALA A 65 -7.11 0.81 3.11
C ALA A 65 -7.11 -0.38 4.12
N PRO A 66 -7.70 -1.55 3.81
CA PRO A 66 -7.52 -2.72 4.66
C PRO A 66 -6.03 -3.10 4.75
N MET A 67 -5.58 -3.37 5.97
CA MET A 67 -4.18 -3.66 6.26
C MET A 67 -4.04 -4.86 7.20
N SER A 68 -3.01 -5.67 7.02
CA SER A 68 -2.67 -6.74 7.97
C SER A 68 -2.06 -6.17 9.25
N ALA A 69 -1.99 -6.99 10.31
CA ALA A 69 -1.11 -6.67 11.42
C ALA A 69 0.34 -6.50 10.89
N PRO A 70 1.08 -5.48 11.35
CA PRO A 70 2.46 -5.29 10.92
C PRO A 70 3.37 -6.34 11.56
N VAL A 71 4.44 -6.70 10.82
CA VAL A 71 5.56 -7.49 11.35
C VAL A 71 6.79 -6.60 11.49
N PRO A 72 7.65 -6.83 12.49
CA PRO A 72 8.88 -6.04 12.67
C PRO A 72 9.76 -6.08 11.40
N LEU A 73 10.30 -4.94 10.99
CA LEU A 73 11.23 -4.89 9.84
C LEU A 73 12.44 -5.81 10.06
N SER A 74 12.91 -5.96 11.30
CA SER A 74 14.02 -6.85 11.66
C SER A 74 13.76 -8.34 11.39
N SER A 75 12.51 -8.75 11.20
CA SER A 75 12.15 -10.12 10.81
C SER A 75 12.23 -10.36 9.30
N ILE A 76 12.33 -9.30 8.50
CA ILE A 76 12.40 -9.35 7.04
C ILE A 76 13.87 -9.41 6.63
N LYS A 77 14.29 -10.54 6.06
CA LYS A 77 15.68 -10.75 5.63
C LYS A 77 16.04 -9.99 4.35
N ASP A 78 15.08 -9.90 3.44
CA ASP A 78 15.22 -9.24 2.15
C ASP A 78 13.92 -8.52 1.80
N LEU A 79 13.93 -7.20 1.98
CA LEU A 79 12.75 -6.37 1.73
C LEU A 79 12.42 -6.30 0.23
N GLN A 80 13.44 -6.29 -0.62
CA GLN A 80 13.26 -6.19 -2.07
C GLN A 80 12.83 -7.51 -2.70
N GLY A 81 13.13 -8.65 -2.07
CA GLY A 81 12.70 -9.98 -2.51
C GLY A 81 11.26 -10.33 -2.12
N LEU A 82 10.52 -9.45 -1.44
CA LEU A 82 9.12 -9.70 -1.08
C LEU A 82 8.24 -9.74 -2.33
N THR A 83 7.43 -10.80 -2.43
CA THR A 83 6.44 -10.97 -3.50
C THR A 83 5.06 -10.55 -3.01
N LEU A 84 4.38 -9.69 -3.75
CA LEU A 84 3.04 -9.23 -3.48
C LEU A 84 2.06 -9.99 -4.37
N GLU A 85 0.98 -10.52 -3.79
CA GLU A 85 -0.09 -11.18 -4.52
C GLU A 85 -1.45 -10.64 -4.10
N LEU A 86 -2.38 -10.54 -5.06
CA LEU A 86 -3.79 -10.30 -4.77
C LEU A 86 -4.66 -11.22 -5.61
N ARG A 87 -5.63 -11.83 -4.95
CA ARG A 87 -6.63 -12.69 -5.56
C ARG A 87 -8.03 -12.13 -5.32
N VAL A 88 -8.89 -12.29 -6.31
CA VAL A 88 -10.33 -12.04 -6.20
C VAL A 88 -11.07 -13.33 -6.47
N ASN A 89 -11.84 -13.80 -5.50
CA ASN A 89 -12.56 -15.11 -5.58
C ASN A 89 -11.63 -16.29 -5.91
N GLY A 90 -10.37 -16.25 -5.39
CA GLY A 90 -9.34 -17.26 -5.63
C GLY A 90 -8.55 -17.09 -6.94
N GLU A 91 -8.99 -16.23 -7.86
CA GLU A 91 -8.29 -15.94 -9.11
C GLU A 91 -7.19 -14.90 -8.89
N LEU A 92 -5.96 -15.19 -9.32
CA LEU A 92 -4.83 -14.26 -9.25
C LEU A 92 -5.08 -13.05 -10.15
N ARG A 93 -5.05 -11.85 -9.59
CA ARG A 93 -5.27 -10.59 -10.29
C ARG A 93 -4.02 -9.72 -10.34
N GLN A 94 -3.25 -9.67 -9.25
CA GLN A 94 -2.00 -8.93 -9.20
C GLN A 94 -0.90 -9.82 -8.64
N GLN A 95 0.30 -9.70 -9.22
CA GLN A 95 1.52 -10.29 -8.71
C GLN A 95 2.68 -9.39 -9.09
N GLY A 96 3.59 -9.13 -8.14
CA GLY A 96 4.79 -8.35 -8.36
C GLY A 96 5.81 -8.59 -7.27
N CYS A 97 7.01 -8.07 -7.46
CA CYS A 97 8.10 -8.11 -6.49
C CYS A 97 8.38 -6.69 -6.00
N ALA A 98 8.76 -6.55 -4.74
CA ALA A 98 9.15 -5.24 -4.21
C ALA A 98 10.35 -4.63 -4.96
N SER A 99 11.20 -5.47 -5.56
CA SER A 99 12.30 -5.03 -6.44
C SER A 99 11.83 -4.35 -7.73
N ASP A 100 10.56 -4.55 -8.14
CA ASP A 100 9.99 -3.94 -9.35
C ASP A 100 9.57 -2.48 -9.14
N MET A 101 9.64 -2.00 -7.89
CA MET A 101 9.31 -0.61 -7.55
C MET A 101 10.25 0.36 -8.30
N LEU A 102 9.70 1.44 -8.87
CA LEU A 102 10.47 2.49 -9.52
C LEU A 102 11.46 3.17 -8.57
N PHE A 103 11.10 3.29 -7.30
CA PHE A 103 11.95 3.82 -6.24
C PHE A 103 11.90 2.87 -5.04
N PRO A 104 13.04 2.47 -4.49
CA PRO A 104 13.09 1.62 -3.31
C PRO A 104 12.55 2.35 -2.06
N ALA A 105 12.23 1.59 -1.02
CA ALA A 105 11.65 2.09 0.23
C ALA A 105 12.46 3.24 0.85
N GLU A 106 13.78 3.12 0.83
CA GLU A 106 14.72 4.10 1.36
C GLU A 106 14.56 5.46 0.69
N ARG A 107 14.43 5.44 -0.64
CA ARG A 107 14.26 6.66 -1.43
C ARG A 107 12.90 7.30 -1.20
N LEU A 108 11.83 6.51 -1.05
CA LEU A 108 10.51 7.04 -0.72
C LEU A 108 10.52 7.77 0.62
N ILE A 109 11.10 7.16 1.66
CA ILE A 109 11.20 7.76 3.00
C ILE A 109 12.06 9.03 2.96
N ALA A 110 13.23 8.99 2.32
CA ALA A 110 14.11 10.14 2.20
C ALA A 110 13.41 11.29 1.47
N TYR A 111 12.73 11.00 0.36
CA TYR A 111 11.99 11.99 -0.41
C TYR A 111 10.86 12.61 0.41
N ILE A 112 9.97 11.81 1.00
CA ILE A 112 8.84 12.32 1.80
C ILE A 112 9.36 13.15 2.97
N SER A 113 10.36 12.65 3.71
CA SER A 113 10.92 13.33 4.87
C SER A 113 11.63 14.65 4.52
N SER A 114 11.98 14.87 3.27
CA SER A 114 12.56 16.14 2.82
C SER A 114 11.53 17.29 2.82
N TYR A 115 10.26 16.98 2.61
CA TYR A 115 9.16 17.94 2.55
C TYR A 115 8.35 18.02 3.84
N MET A 116 8.02 16.88 4.43
CA MET A 116 7.21 16.80 5.66
C MET A 116 7.88 15.89 6.69
N THR A 117 7.54 16.09 7.96
CA THR A 117 7.96 15.19 9.02
C THR A 117 7.09 13.94 8.99
N LEU A 118 7.74 12.77 8.98
CA LEU A 118 7.08 11.50 9.24
C LEU A 118 7.12 11.27 10.75
N GLU A 119 5.96 11.04 11.34
CA GLU A 119 5.81 10.77 12.78
C GLU A 119 5.69 9.26 13.02
N GLU A 120 5.90 8.85 14.27
CA GLU A 120 5.71 7.46 14.67
C GLU A 120 4.24 7.02 14.45
N GLY A 121 4.05 5.89 13.80
CA GLY A 121 2.75 5.38 13.40
C GLY A 121 2.28 5.79 12.00
N ASP A 122 2.99 6.71 11.33
CA ASP A 122 2.68 7.00 9.92
C ASP A 122 2.89 5.76 9.05
N ILE A 123 2.04 5.63 8.03
CA ILE A 123 2.06 4.53 7.08
C ILE A 123 2.38 5.06 5.70
N ILE A 124 3.38 4.46 5.05
CA ILE A 124 3.71 4.74 3.65
C ILE A 124 3.24 3.57 2.80
N ALA A 125 2.24 3.78 1.98
CA ALA A 125 1.85 2.89 0.91
C ALA A 125 2.83 3.06 -0.27
N THR A 126 3.42 1.95 -0.76
CA THR A 126 4.60 2.04 -1.64
C THR A 126 4.29 1.91 -3.12
N GLY A 127 3.02 1.75 -3.46
CA GLY A 127 2.58 1.55 -4.83
C GLY A 127 2.26 0.09 -5.15
N THR A 128 1.43 -0.08 -6.15
CA THR A 128 0.86 -1.38 -6.52
C THR A 128 1.43 -1.89 -7.84
N PRO A 129 1.64 -3.22 -8.00
CA PRO A 129 2.02 -3.82 -9.27
C PRO A 129 0.87 -3.76 -10.29
N GLU A 130 1.13 -4.15 -11.53
CA GLU A 130 0.13 -4.29 -12.58
C GLU A 130 -0.99 -5.27 -12.22
N GLY A 131 -2.11 -5.24 -12.97
CA GLY A 131 -3.25 -6.13 -12.78
C GLY A 131 -4.40 -5.50 -11.98
N VAL A 132 -4.32 -4.21 -11.65
CA VAL A 132 -5.42 -3.46 -11.02
C VAL A 132 -6.72 -3.64 -11.79
N SER A 133 -7.81 -4.02 -11.09
CA SER A 133 -9.11 -4.26 -11.71
C SER A 133 -10.27 -4.00 -10.76
N GLY A 134 -11.48 -3.90 -11.34
CA GLY A 134 -12.71 -3.60 -10.62
C GLY A 134 -13.17 -4.70 -9.69
N LEU A 135 -13.77 -4.30 -8.57
CA LEU A 135 -14.41 -5.14 -7.57
C LEU A 135 -15.93 -5.07 -7.70
N ASN A 136 -16.60 -6.20 -7.49
CA ASN A 136 -18.05 -6.32 -7.47
C ASN A 136 -18.57 -6.62 -6.07
N ASP A 137 -19.86 -6.36 -5.86
CA ASP A 137 -20.53 -6.76 -4.62
C ASP A 137 -20.43 -8.28 -4.42
N GLY A 138 -20.08 -8.70 -3.19
CA GLY A 138 -19.87 -10.10 -2.84
C GLY A 138 -18.48 -10.66 -3.09
N ASP A 139 -17.60 -9.98 -3.83
CA ASP A 139 -16.24 -10.47 -4.09
C ASP A 139 -15.45 -10.67 -2.78
N LEU A 140 -14.69 -11.76 -2.72
CA LEU A 140 -13.69 -12.00 -1.69
C LEU A 140 -12.32 -11.55 -2.24
N VAL A 141 -11.75 -10.52 -1.63
CA VAL A 141 -10.43 -9.96 -1.98
C VAL A 141 -9.41 -10.44 -0.96
N GLU A 142 -8.32 -11.01 -1.44
CA GLU A 142 -7.26 -11.58 -0.61
C GLU A 142 -5.91 -11.03 -1.09
N ALA A 143 -5.31 -10.16 -0.30
CA ALA A 143 -3.97 -9.64 -0.52
C ALA A 143 -2.97 -10.35 0.41
N MET A 144 -1.80 -10.75 -0.10
CA MET A 144 -0.81 -11.51 0.64
C MET A 144 0.60 -11.11 0.24
N ILE A 145 1.48 -11.08 1.23
CA ILE A 145 2.94 -10.99 1.07
C ILE A 145 3.54 -12.09 1.95
N PRO A 146 4.09 -13.17 1.37
CA PRO A 146 4.72 -14.25 2.15
C PRO A 146 5.79 -13.72 3.10
N GLY A 147 5.74 -14.14 4.36
CA GLY A 147 6.65 -13.66 5.41
C GLY A 147 6.23 -12.35 6.07
N VAL A 148 5.23 -11.63 5.53
CA VAL A 148 4.66 -10.42 6.12
C VAL A 148 3.24 -10.68 6.64
N GLY A 149 2.34 -11.17 5.81
CA GLY A 149 0.98 -11.40 6.25
C GLY A 149 -0.04 -11.57 5.12
N ARG A 150 -1.31 -11.51 5.52
CA ARG A 150 -2.47 -11.59 4.62
C ARG A 150 -3.58 -10.70 5.16
N VAL A 151 -4.31 -10.08 4.25
CA VAL A 151 -5.59 -9.42 4.53
C VAL A 151 -6.65 -9.95 3.59
N ALA A 152 -7.84 -10.25 4.12
CA ALA A 152 -8.94 -10.78 3.32
C ALA A 152 -10.23 -10.08 3.72
N ASN A 153 -10.93 -9.52 2.74
CA ASN A 153 -12.15 -8.77 2.94
C ASN A 153 -13.21 -9.15 1.90
N ARG A 154 -14.46 -9.19 2.34
CA ARG A 154 -15.59 -9.32 1.42
C ARG A 154 -16.11 -7.94 1.04
N VAL A 155 -16.23 -7.69 -0.26
CA VAL A 155 -16.77 -6.45 -0.79
C VAL A 155 -18.28 -6.41 -0.53
N ARG A 156 -18.79 -5.26 -0.07
CA ARG A 156 -20.22 -4.98 0.07
C ARG A 156 -20.51 -3.58 -0.46
N ARG A 157 -21.55 -3.47 -1.26
CA ARG A 157 -22.10 -2.17 -1.60
C ARG A 157 -23.01 -1.72 -0.45
N ALA A 158 -22.79 -0.47 0.00
CA ALA A 158 -23.70 0.20 0.92
C ALA A 158 -24.90 0.76 0.18
#